data_d87f77bd7aa0512b962db797d88af757
#
_entry.id   d87f77bd7aa0512b962db797d88af757
#
_cell.length_a   1.000
_cell.length_b   1.000
_cell.length_c   1.000
_cell.angle_alpha   90.00
_cell.angle_beta   90.00
_cell.angle_gamma   90.00
#
_symmetry.space_group_name_H-M   'P 1'
#
loop_
_entity.id
_entity.type
_entity.pdbx_description
1 polymer ?
#
loop_
_entity_poly.entity_id
_entity_poly.type
_entity_poly.pdbx_seq_one_letter_code
_entity_poly.pdbx_strand_id
1 'polypeptide(L)'
;MRPKRYLTQLGVATAVAAGLALALQGVVLAAVTYTAGSVGNDVSYPNCGALPTGSTFGIVGVTGGRAFSTNSCLGAEFTWASHLASTSGPALYMNLNAPVGRTARNGLTGPNGNCTHRDKACIAYNYGYNAAAAAYAYAADTGASSTSWWLDIETSNSWSSNPSLNQDTISGAVDWFATELTSPTVVGFYSTPSQWASITGSPTWSPSGSAEFPIWQAGALSKSNAKAICASATAGFAGGSPELVQYVSNNFDYDYACS
;
A
#
# COMPACT_ATOMS: atom_id res chain seq x y z
N MET A 1 -11.88 -56.60 -67.53
CA MET A 1 -11.48 -56.25 -66.14
C MET A 1 -11.22 -54.77 -66.07
N ARG A 2 -12.06 -54.01 -65.29
CA ARG A 2 -11.88 -52.56 -65.09
C ARG A 2 -11.32 -52.28 -63.71
N PRO A 3 -10.28 -51.46 -63.52
CA PRO A 3 -9.80 -51.13 -62.19
C PRO A 3 -10.65 -50.11 -61.47
N LYS A 4 -10.95 -50.40 -60.19
CA LYS A 4 -11.65 -49.47 -59.26
C LYS A 4 -10.71 -48.36 -58.83
N ARG A 5 -11.16 -47.10 -59.01
CA ARG A 5 -10.48 -45.92 -58.46
C ARG A 5 -10.95 -45.73 -57.01
N TYR A 6 -10.04 -45.69 -56.08
CA TYR A 6 -10.33 -45.24 -54.70
C TYR A 6 -10.07 -43.74 -54.61
N LEU A 7 -11.11 -43.02 -54.28
CA LEU A 7 -11.05 -41.59 -53.90
C LEU A 7 -10.68 -41.49 -52.42
N THR A 8 -9.49 -40.96 -52.17
CA THR A 8 -9.06 -40.58 -50.82
C THR A 8 -9.62 -39.18 -50.49
N GLN A 9 -10.50 -39.13 -49.52
CA GLN A 9 -10.95 -37.85 -48.94
C GLN A 9 -9.88 -37.37 -47.96
N LEU A 10 -9.27 -36.22 -48.24
CA LEU A 10 -8.46 -35.45 -47.28
C LEU A 10 -9.43 -34.65 -46.39
N GLY A 11 -9.52 -35.06 -45.13
CA GLY A 11 -10.17 -34.28 -44.10
C GLY A 11 -9.25 -33.15 -43.65
N VAL A 12 -9.68 -31.90 -43.85
CA VAL A 12 -9.01 -30.73 -43.30
C VAL A 12 -9.50 -30.58 -41.88
N ALA A 13 -8.61 -30.82 -40.91
CA ALA A 13 -8.86 -30.52 -39.49
C ALA A 13 -8.54 -29.04 -39.23
N THR A 14 -9.56 -28.23 -39.08
CA THR A 14 -9.44 -26.86 -38.60
C THR A 14 -9.23 -26.87 -37.08
N ALA A 15 -8.01 -26.58 -36.63
CA ALA A 15 -7.70 -26.35 -35.24
C ALA A 15 -8.19 -24.95 -34.87
N VAL A 16 -9.23 -24.86 -34.04
CA VAL A 16 -9.67 -23.62 -33.39
C VAL A 16 -8.76 -23.37 -32.20
N ALA A 17 -7.81 -22.45 -32.36
CA ALA A 17 -7.03 -21.94 -31.25
C ALA A 17 -7.94 -21.00 -30.43
N ALA A 18 -8.45 -21.49 -29.28
CA ALA A 18 -9.09 -20.65 -28.28
C ALA A 18 -7.98 -19.85 -27.56
N GLY A 19 -7.76 -18.62 -28.00
CA GLY A 19 -6.92 -17.67 -27.27
C GLY A 19 -7.59 -17.28 -25.96
N LEU A 20 -7.04 -17.70 -24.83
CA LEU A 20 -7.38 -17.17 -23.51
C LEU A 20 -6.83 -15.73 -23.47
N ALA A 21 -7.71 -14.74 -23.69
CA ALA A 21 -7.39 -13.35 -23.35
C ALA A 21 -7.43 -13.25 -21.83
N LEU A 22 -6.27 -13.29 -21.18
CA LEU A 22 -6.11 -12.82 -19.82
C LEU A 22 -6.43 -11.31 -19.85
N ALA A 23 -7.62 -10.95 -19.40
CA ALA A 23 -7.92 -9.56 -19.09
C ALA A 23 -6.99 -9.17 -17.94
N LEU A 24 -5.96 -8.39 -18.22
CA LEU A 24 -5.25 -7.61 -17.23
C LEU A 24 -6.29 -6.66 -16.63
N GLN A 25 -6.84 -7.04 -15.48
CA GLN A 25 -7.63 -6.12 -14.67
C GLN A 25 -6.65 -5.07 -14.17
N GLY A 26 -6.62 -3.94 -14.85
CA GLY A 26 -5.85 -2.79 -14.39
C GLY A 26 -6.35 -2.43 -12.99
N VAL A 27 -5.43 -2.29 -12.06
CA VAL A 27 -5.71 -1.74 -10.73
C VAL A 27 -6.34 -0.38 -10.96
N VAL A 28 -7.65 -0.25 -10.74
CA VAL A 28 -8.30 1.05 -10.67
C VAL A 28 -7.91 1.61 -9.31
N LEU A 29 -6.89 2.45 -9.29
CA LEU A 29 -6.55 3.23 -8.11
C LEU A 29 -7.66 4.29 -7.96
N ALA A 30 -8.72 3.92 -7.24
CA ALA A 30 -9.72 4.90 -6.82
C ALA A 30 -9.05 5.78 -5.74
N ALA A 31 -9.12 7.09 -5.90
CA ALA A 31 -8.66 8.02 -4.87
C ALA A 31 -9.44 7.79 -3.56
N VAL A 32 -8.79 7.90 -2.42
CA VAL A 32 -9.48 8.01 -1.13
C VAL A 32 -10.16 9.37 -1.12
N THR A 33 -11.47 9.42 -1.21
CA THR A 33 -12.18 10.71 -1.26
C THR A 33 -12.35 11.29 0.13
N TYR A 34 -11.41 12.12 0.56
CA TYR A 34 -11.61 13.02 1.69
C TYR A 34 -12.29 14.32 1.22
N THR A 35 -13.02 14.99 2.11
CA THR A 35 -13.52 16.33 1.77
C THR A 35 -12.38 17.32 1.81
N ALA A 36 -12.10 17.99 0.69
CA ALA A 36 -11.04 19.00 0.59
C ALA A 36 -11.12 20.03 1.71
N GLY A 37 -10.00 20.29 2.38
CA GLY A 37 -9.91 21.22 3.50
C GLY A 37 -10.37 20.66 4.85
N SER A 38 -10.90 19.44 4.90
CA SER A 38 -11.19 18.75 6.16
C SER A 38 -9.90 18.39 6.90
N VAL A 39 -10.02 18.12 8.20
CA VAL A 39 -8.89 17.77 9.06
C VAL A 39 -9.25 16.53 9.86
N GLY A 40 -8.46 15.48 9.67
CA GLY A 40 -8.49 14.24 10.44
C GLY A 40 -7.30 14.12 11.37
N ASN A 41 -7.18 12.93 11.94
CA ASN A 41 -6.02 12.51 12.70
C ASN A 41 -5.67 11.07 12.35
N ASP A 42 -4.38 10.77 12.40
CA ASP A 42 -3.92 9.41 12.48
C ASP A 42 -3.55 9.06 13.94
N VAL A 43 -3.80 7.80 14.28
CA VAL A 43 -3.55 7.26 15.62
C VAL A 43 -3.00 5.84 15.52
N SER A 44 -2.22 5.44 16.52
CA SER A 44 -1.75 4.07 16.67
C SER A 44 -1.38 3.77 18.13
N TYR A 45 -0.66 2.68 18.38
CA TYR A 45 -0.29 2.23 19.73
C TYR A 45 0.24 3.31 20.69
N PRO A 46 0.92 4.41 20.27
CA PRO A 46 1.29 5.47 21.19
C PRO A 46 0.09 6.28 21.72
N ASN A 47 -1.03 6.26 21.00
CA ASN A 47 -2.26 6.97 21.35
C ASN A 47 -3.24 6.13 22.17
N CYS A 48 -2.85 4.92 22.59
CA CYS A 48 -3.66 4.01 23.41
C CYS A 48 -4.29 4.73 24.60
N GLY A 49 -5.63 4.86 24.60
CA GLY A 49 -6.38 5.50 25.69
C GLY A 49 -6.40 7.02 25.67
N ALA A 50 -5.75 7.67 24.70
CA ALA A 50 -5.74 9.14 24.52
C ALA A 50 -6.03 9.49 23.06
N LEU A 51 -7.30 9.42 22.66
CA LEU A 51 -7.73 9.65 21.29
C LEU A 51 -8.09 11.12 21.07
N PRO A 52 -7.77 11.70 19.87
CA PRO A 52 -8.07 13.07 19.56
C PRO A 52 -9.59 13.31 19.45
N THR A 53 -10.01 14.57 19.68
CA THR A 53 -11.40 15.03 19.54
C THR A 53 -11.52 16.04 18.42
N GLY A 54 -12.69 16.10 17.76
CA GLY A 54 -12.95 17.07 16.69
C GLY A 54 -12.40 16.70 15.32
N SER A 55 -11.89 15.48 15.16
CA SER A 55 -11.48 14.92 13.87
C SER A 55 -12.68 14.72 12.95
N THR A 56 -12.51 14.96 11.66
CA THR A 56 -13.55 14.68 10.65
C THR A 56 -13.39 13.31 10.02
N PHE A 57 -12.18 12.77 10.01
CA PHE A 57 -11.87 11.40 9.57
C PHE A 57 -10.73 10.85 10.42
N GLY A 58 -10.54 9.53 10.39
CA GLY A 58 -9.50 8.83 11.15
C GLY A 58 -8.72 7.85 10.31
N ILE A 59 -7.42 7.78 10.55
CA ILE A 59 -6.51 6.79 9.98
C ILE A 59 -5.89 6.02 11.14
N VAL A 60 -5.89 4.68 11.08
CA VAL A 60 -5.50 3.87 12.25
C VAL A 60 -4.37 2.93 11.89
N GLY A 61 -3.31 2.95 12.69
CA GLY A 61 -2.15 2.08 12.54
C GLY A 61 -2.45 0.65 12.96
N VAL A 62 -2.23 -0.28 12.07
CA VAL A 62 -2.42 -1.73 12.29
C VAL A 62 -1.22 -2.34 12.98
N THR A 63 -0.02 -1.85 12.67
CA THR A 63 1.25 -2.37 13.19
C THR A 63 1.72 -1.61 14.44
N GLY A 64 2.58 -2.25 15.22
CA GLY A 64 3.26 -1.64 16.38
C GLY A 64 4.58 -0.99 15.98
N GLY A 65 4.59 -0.15 14.92
CA GLY A 65 5.73 0.62 14.45
C GLY A 65 6.71 -0.10 13.52
N ARG A 66 6.40 -1.32 13.07
CA ARG A 66 7.23 -2.09 12.09
C ARG A 66 6.42 -3.21 11.45
N ALA A 67 6.84 -3.68 10.30
CA ALA A 67 6.25 -4.86 9.65
C ALA A 67 6.22 -6.09 10.60
N PHE A 68 5.19 -6.92 10.48
CA PHE A 68 4.94 -8.12 11.30
C PHE A 68 4.82 -7.86 12.81
N SER A 69 4.54 -6.62 13.22
CA SER A 69 4.14 -6.29 14.59
C SER A 69 2.67 -5.92 14.64
N THR A 70 2.10 -5.83 15.83
CA THR A 70 0.68 -5.56 16.03
C THR A 70 0.46 -4.36 16.95
N ASN A 71 -0.58 -3.59 16.66
CA ASN A 71 -1.08 -2.52 17.53
C ASN A 71 -2.16 -3.10 18.45
N SER A 72 -1.86 -3.27 19.73
CA SER A 72 -2.81 -3.84 20.69
C SER A 72 -4.05 -3.00 20.95
N CYS A 73 -4.06 -1.73 20.53
CA CYS A 73 -5.19 -0.82 20.67
C CYS A 73 -6.03 -0.68 19.40
N LEU A 74 -5.68 -1.38 18.31
CA LEU A 74 -6.31 -1.27 16.99
C LEU A 74 -7.85 -1.30 17.06
N GLY A 75 -8.45 -2.24 17.81
CA GLY A 75 -9.91 -2.35 17.88
C GLY A 75 -10.60 -1.11 18.49
N ALA A 76 -10.00 -0.51 19.53
CA ALA A 76 -10.53 0.69 20.17
C ALA A 76 -10.34 1.92 19.30
N GLU A 77 -9.17 2.06 18.67
CA GLU A 77 -8.84 3.16 17.76
C GLU A 77 -9.69 3.09 16.49
N PHE A 78 -9.91 1.91 15.94
CA PHE A 78 -10.78 1.72 14.78
C PHE A 78 -12.25 2.04 15.12
N THR A 79 -12.71 1.66 16.31
CA THR A 79 -14.04 2.03 16.81
C THR A 79 -14.17 3.54 16.90
N TRP A 80 -13.17 4.26 17.44
CA TRP A 80 -13.15 5.72 17.46
C TRP A 80 -13.26 6.30 16.05
N ALA A 81 -12.41 5.87 15.13
CA ALA A 81 -12.41 6.36 13.76
C ALA A 81 -13.73 6.10 13.02
N SER A 82 -14.40 4.96 13.32
CA SER A 82 -15.70 4.61 12.73
C SER A 82 -16.86 5.48 13.17
N HIS A 83 -16.74 6.21 14.29
CA HIS A 83 -17.75 7.16 14.76
C HIS A 83 -17.55 8.59 14.23
N LEU A 84 -16.50 8.82 13.45
CA LEU A 84 -16.27 10.13 12.84
C LEU A 84 -17.18 10.35 11.62
N ALA A 85 -17.39 11.61 11.26
CA ALA A 85 -18.37 12.00 10.25
C ALA A 85 -17.92 11.72 8.78
N SER A 86 -16.79 11.05 8.58
CA SER A 86 -16.27 10.74 7.24
C SER A 86 -17.19 9.82 6.45
N THR A 87 -17.49 10.19 5.23
CA THR A 87 -18.27 9.36 4.29
C THR A 87 -17.45 8.20 3.70
N SER A 88 -16.12 8.29 3.74
CA SER A 88 -15.22 7.25 3.24
C SER A 88 -14.89 6.16 4.28
N GLY A 89 -15.37 6.34 5.54
CA GLY A 89 -15.01 5.45 6.64
C GLY A 89 -13.54 5.61 7.10
N PRO A 90 -13.10 4.79 8.07
CA PRO A 90 -11.72 4.79 8.54
C PRO A 90 -10.76 4.26 7.47
N ALA A 91 -9.58 4.89 7.35
CA ALA A 91 -8.45 4.28 6.65
C ALA A 91 -7.56 3.52 7.63
N LEU A 92 -6.78 2.57 7.11
CA LEU A 92 -5.78 1.83 7.88
C LEU A 92 -4.38 2.12 7.34
N TYR A 93 -3.35 2.02 8.19
CA TYR A 93 -1.98 2.06 7.73
C TYR A 93 -1.13 0.96 8.36
N MET A 94 -0.08 0.56 7.68
CA MET A 94 0.92 -0.36 8.17
C MET A 94 2.33 0.17 7.94
N ASN A 95 3.20 0.01 8.94
CA ASN A 95 4.62 0.30 8.74
C ASN A 95 5.25 -0.79 7.87
N LEU A 96 6.07 -0.38 6.92
CA LEU A 96 6.85 -1.27 6.08
C LEU A 96 8.35 -1.04 6.30
N ASN A 97 9.13 -2.10 6.15
CA ASN A 97 10.59 -2.08 6.23
C ASN A 97 11.18 -3.19 5.38
N ALA A 98 12.45 -3.09 5.01
CA ALA A 98 13.12 -4.15 4.27
C ALA A 98 13.46 -5.37 5.16
N PRO A 99 13.60 -6.57 4.55
CA PRO A 99 14.05 -7.77 5.25
C PRO A 99 15.54 -7.66 5.63
N VAL A 100 15.82 -7.30 6.87
CA VAL A 100 17.19 -7.18 7.40
C VAL A 100 17.46 -8.23 8.49
N GLY A 101 18.65 -8.82 8.50
CA GLY A 101 19.04 -9.79 9.50
C GLY A 101 18.06 -10.97 9.60
N ARG A 102 17.53 -11.23 10.81
CA ARG A 102 16.63 -12.36 11.08
C ARG A 102 15.24 -12.21 10.44
N THR A 103 14.81 -10.98 10.13
CA THR A 103 13.49 -10.76 9.53
C THR A 103 13.42 -11.26 8.10
N ALA A 104 14.56 -11.43 7.41
CA ALA A 104 14.63 -11.99 6.08
C ALA A 104 13.94 -13.37 5.94
N ARG A 105 13.80 -14.14 7.03
CA ARG A 105 13.09 -15.43 7.03
C ARG A 105 11.62 -15.29 6.58
N ASN A 106 10.99 -14.15 6.83
CA ASN A 106 9.59 -13.90 6.45
C ASN A 106 9.41 -13.72 4.94
N GLY A 107 10.50 -13.58 4.18
CA GLY A 107 10.50 -13.52 2.71
C GLY A 107 11.04 -14.79 2.03
N LEU A 108 11.38 -15.85 2.78
CA LEU A 108 11.91 -17.09 2.17
C LEU A 108 10.89 -17.85 1.34
N THR A 109 9.62 -17.69 1.64
CA THR A 109 8.49 -18.27 0.89
C THR A 109 7.44 -17.20 0.63
N GLY A 110 6.78 -17.26 -0.52
CA GLY A 110 5.75 -16.31 -0.91
C GLY A 110 5.37 -16.46 -2.37
N PRO A 111 4.77 -15.45 -2.99
CA PRO A 111 4.28 -15.53 -4.38
C PRO A 111 5.40 -15.81 -5.40
N ASN A 112 6.62 -15.36 -5.16
CA ASN A 112 7.77 -15.70 -5.99
C ASN A 112 8.37 -17.08 -5.68
N GLY A 113 7.65 -17.96 -4.94
CA GLY A 113 8.06 -19.29 -4.56
C GLY A 113 9.03 -19.32 -3.39
N ASN A 114 9.87 -20.38 -3.34
CA ASN A 114 10.88 -20.56 -2.31
C ASN A 114 12.19 -19.86 -2.72
N CYS A 115 12.54 -18.80 -2.01
CA CYS A 115 13.76 -18.04 -2.26
C CYS A 115 14.98 -18.70 -1.61
N THR A 116 16.10 -18.76 -2.30
CA THR A 116 17.37 -19.08 -1.67
C THR A 116 17.88 -17.87 -0.87
N HIS A 117 18.70 -18.10 0.16
CA HIS A 117 19.30 -17.01 0.95
C HIS A 117 20.18 -16.03 0.14
N ARG A 118 20.57 -16.41 -1.08
CA ARG A 118 21.35 -15.55 -1.99
C ARG A 118 20.48 -14.69 -2.88
N ASP A 119 19.24 -15.08 -3.11
CA ASP A 119 18.30 -14.35 -3.94
C ASP A 119 17.60 -13.26 -3.11
N LYS A 120 18.28 -12.12 -2.98
CA LYS A 120 17.80 -11.01 -2.14
C LYS A 120 16.57 -10.32 -2.71
N ALA A 121 16.43 -10.26 -4.04
CA ALA A 121 15.26 -9.67 -4.70
C ALA A 121 14.01 -10.51 -4.43
N CYS A 122 14.07 -11.84 -4.63
CA CYS A 122 13.00 -12.76 -4.29
C CYS A 122 12.57 -12.62 -2.81
N ILE A 123 13.57 -12.59 -1.88
CA ILE A 123 13.29 -12.43 -0.44
C ILE A 123 12.62 -11.08 -0.16
N ALA A 124 13.09 -9.99 -0.76
CA ALA A 124 12.57 -8.66 -0.54
C ALA A 124 11.11 -8.53 -0.99
N TYR A 125 10.80 -9.00 -2.18
CA TYR A 125 9.44 -9.01 -2.72
C TYR A 125 8.49 -9.84 -1.87
N ASN A 126 8.84 -11.13 -1.61
CA ASN A 126 8.03 -12.00 -0.77
C ASN A 126 7.82 -11.43 0.64
N TYR A 127 8.84 -10.76 1.19
CA TYR A 127 8.74 -10.13 2.50
C TYR A 127 7.68 -9.03 2.53
N GLY A 128 7.67 -8.14 1.55
CA GLY A 128 6.67 -7.07 1.44
C GLY A 128 5.27 -7.63 1.29
N TYR A 129 5.10 -8.60 0.39
CA TYR A 129 3.84 -9.30 0.18
C TYR A 129 3.31 -9.95 1.46
N ASN A 130 4.14 -10.70 2.17
CA ASN A 130 3.78 -11.36 3.41
C ASN A 130 3.52 -10.36 4.55
N ALA A 131 4.19 -9.19 4.56
CA ALA A 131 3.95 -8.16 5.54
C ALA A 131 2.55 -7.54 5.37
N ALA A 132 2.12 -7.28 4.14
CA ALA A 132 0.77 -6.80 3.84
C ALA A 132 -0.28 -7.84 4.23
N ALA A 133 -0.07 -9.11 3.88
CA ALA A 133 -0.92 -10.23 4.28
C ALA A 133 -1.10 -10.31 5.80
N ALA A 134 0.01 -10.21 6.55
CA ALA A 134 -0.01 -10.29 8.02
C ALA A 134 -0.74 -9.10 8.65
N ALA A 135 -0.53 -7.89 8.14
CA ALA A 135 -1.21 -6.69 8.63
C ALA A 135 -2.72 -6.76 8.38
N TYR A 136 -3.11 -7.16 7.17
CA TYR A 136 -4.52 -7.31 6.83
C TYR A 136 -5.21 -8.39 7.67
N ALA A 137 -4.58 -9.56 7.84
CA ALA A 137 -5.13 -10.63 8.66
C ALA A 137 -5.33 -10.16 10.13
N TYR A 138 -4.35 -9.45 10.69
CA TYR A 138 -4.49 -8.91 12.04
C TYR A 138 -5.60 -7.86 12.15
N ALA A 139 -5.74 -6.98 11.15
CA ALA A 139 -6.85 -6.02 11.12
C ALA A 139 -8.21 -6.74 11.10
N ALA A 140 -8.37 -7.75 10.26
CA ALA A 140 -9.59 -8.55 10.18
C ALA A 140 -9.90 -9.27 11.50
N ASP A 141 -8.90 -9.88 12.13
CA ASP A 141 -9.03 -10.59 13.41
C ASP A 141 -9.48 -9.65 14.56
N THR A 142 -9.14 -8.36 14.47
CA THR A 142 -9.55 -7.34 15.45
C THR A 142 -10.85 -6.62 15.07
N GLY A 143 -11.49 -7.01 13.95
CA GLY A 143 -12.71 -6.38 13.45
C GLY A 143 -12.49 -5.05 12.72
N ALA A 144 -11.24 -4.67 12.45
CA ALA A 144 -10.91 -3.49 11.66
C ALA A 144 -10.92 -3.84 10.16
N SER A 145 -11.82 -3.22 9.40
CA SER A 145 -11.96 -3.46 7.96
C SER A 145 -12.01 -2.14 7.20
N SER A 146 -11.15 -1.97 6.20
CA SER A 146 -11.10 -0.77 5.36
C SER A 146 -10.76 -1.12 3.92
N THR A 147 -11.29 -0.34 3.00
CA THR A 147 -10.91 -0.35 1.59
C THR A 147 -9.80 0.67 1.28
N SER A 148 -9.29 1.37 2.29
CA SER A 148 -8.26 2.40 2.16
C SER A 148 -7.08 2.07 3.06
N TRP A 149 -5.91 1.83 2.44
CA TRP A 149 -4.70 1.44 3.14
C TRP A 149 -3.53 2.34 2.78
N TRP A 150 -2.72 2.65 3.76
CA TRP A 150 -1.49 3.41 3.58
C TRP A 150 -0.28 2.56 3.98
N LEU A 151 0.75 2.58 3.14
CA LEU A 151 2.05 2.00 3.45
C LEU A 151 2.94 3.11 4.00
N ASP A 152 3.30 2.99 5.28
CA ASP A 152 4.20 3.91 5.97
C ASP A 152 5.64 3.53 5.65
N ILE A 153 6.31 4.43 4.90
CA ILE A 153 7.64 4.24 4.33
C ILE A 153 8.56 5.36 4.80
N GLU A 154 9.19 5.11 5.94
CA GLU A 154 10.01 6.09 6.63
C GLU A 154 11.43 5.58 6.91
N THR A 155 12.41 6.51 6.96
CA THR A 155 13.81 6.18 7.29
C THR A 155 14.04 5.82 8.76
N SER A 156 13.06 6.04 9.63
CA SER A 156 13.03 5.51 11.00
C SER A 156 12.98 3.99 11.05
N ASN A 157 12.43 3.34 10.01
CA ASN A 157 12.43 1.90 9.81
C ASN A 157 13.74 1.40 9.18
N SER A 158 13.97 0.09 9.27
CA SER A 158 15.18 -0.53 8.73
C SER A 158 15.03 -0.78 7.23
N TRP A 159 15.89 -0.17 6.42
CA TRP A 159 15.92 -0.34 4.98
C TRP A 159 17.28 -0.88 4.51
N SER A 160 17.30 -1.52 3.34
CA SER A 160 18.52 -1.93 2.67
C SER A 160 19.29 -0.70 2.14
N SER A 161 20.61 -0.76 2.14
CA SER A 161 21.43 0.21 1.41
C SER A 161 21.33 0.07 -0.12
N ASN A 162 20.73 -1.03 -0.61
CA ASN A 162 20.40 -1.21 -2.03
C ASN A 162 18.95 -0.81 -2.28
N PRO A 163 18.68 0.33 -2.93
CA PRO A 163 17.33 0.81 -3.20
C PRO A 163 16.46 -0.17 -3.97
N SER A 164 17.01 -0.97 -4.88
CA SER A 164 16.24 -1.95 -5.65
C SER A 164 15.57 -2.99 -4.75
N LEU A 165 16.22 -3.41 -3.65
CA LEU A 165 15.61 -4.34 -2.69
C LEU A 165 14.48 -3.68 -1.89
N ASN A 166 14.58 -2.39 -1.63
CA ASN A 166 13.51 -1.63 -0.99
C ASN A 166 12.31 -1.48 -1.96
N GLN A 167 12.60 -1.23 -3.23
CA GLN A 167 11.60 -1.20 -4.31
C GLN A 167 10.87 -2.55 -4.42
N ASP A 168 11.62 -3.67 -4.42
CA ASP A 168 11.02 -5.02 -4.44
C ASP A 168 10.10 -5.23 -3.22
N THR A 169 10.50 -4.79 -2.03
CA THR A 169 9.68 -4.91 -0.82
C THR A 169 8.39 -4.09 -0.92
N ILE A 170 8.47 -2.86 -1.40
CA ILE A 170 7.30 -2.00 -1.58
C ILE A 170 6.37 -2.58 -2.65
N SER A 171 6.92 -3.04 -3.78
CA SER A 171 6.15 -3.68 -4.85
C SER A 171 5.41 -4.92 -4.35
N GLY A 172 6.07 -5.79 -3.60
CA GLY A 172 5.42 -6.97 -3.04
C GLY A 172 4.24 -6.63 -2.12
N ALA A 173 4.37 -5.60 -1.28
CA ALA A 173 3.27 -5.16 -0.42
C ALA A 173 2.09 -4.60 -1.24
N VAL A 174 2.35 -3.79 -2.26
CA VAL A 174 1.31 -3.26 -3.16
C VAL A 174 0.61 -4.39 -3.90
N ASP A 175 1.37 -5.34 -4.44
CA ASP A 175 0.82 -6.44 -5.24
C ASP A 175 -0.09 -7.34 -4.40
N TRP A 176 0.19 -7.52 -3.11
CA TRP A 176 -0.71 -8.26 -2.23
C TRP A 176 -2.11 -7.63 -2.19
N PHE A 177 -2.21 -6.32 -1.96
CA PHE A 177 -3.49 -5.61 -1.95
C PHE A 177 -4.19 -5.64 -3.30
N ALA A 178 -3.42 -5.62 -4.39
CA ALA A 178 -3.96 -5.63 -5.74
C ALA A 178 -4.49 -7.00 -6.19
N THR A 179 -3.91 -8.10 -5.67
CA THR A 179 -4.19 -9.46 -6.18
C THR A 179 -5.03 -10.31 -5.24
N GLU A 180 -4.93 -10.10 -3.93
CA GLU A 180 -5.59 -10.99 -2.95
C GLU A 180 -6.97 -10.48 -2.51
N LEU A 181 -7.28 -9.20 -2.72
CA LEU A 181 -8.56 -8.63 -2.32
C LEU A 181 -9.54 -8.64 -3.48
N THR A 182 -10.74 -9.15 -3.22
CA THR A 182 -11.84 -9.20 -4.20
C THR A 182 -12.59 -7.87 -4.35
N SER A 183 -12.48 -7.00 -3.34
CA SER A 183 -13.06 -5.65 -3.36
C SER A 183 -12.00 -4.64 -3.77
N PRO A 184 -12.35 -3.62 -4.55
CA PRO A 184 -11.43 -2.54 -4.87
C PRO A 184 -10.85 -1.93 -3.59
N THR A 185 -9.55 -1.97 -3.45
CA THR A 185 -8.83 -1.42 -2.30
C THR A 185 -7.87 -0.36 -2.81
N VAL A 186 -7.93 0.81 -2.21
CA VAL A 186 -7.01 1.91 -2.49
C VAL A 186 -5.77 1.72 -1.62
N VAL A 187 -4.60 1.74 -2.23
CA VAL A 187 -3.32 1.70 -1.52
C VAL A 187 -2.56 2.99 -1.83
N GLY A 188 -2.16 3.69 -0.79
CA GLY A 188 -1.36 4.91 -0.89
C GLY A 188 -0.05 4.79 -0.10
N PHE A 189 0.79 5.82 -0.20
CA PHE A 189 2.08 5.89 0.49
C PHE A 189 2.13 7.06 1.45
N TYR A 190 2.57 6.77 2.68
CA TYR A 190 2.96 7.79 3.65
C TYR A 190 4.49 7.89 3.67
N SER A 191 5.00 9.09 3.47
CA SER A 191 6.44 9.42 3.55
C SER A 191 6.64 10.93 3.49
N THR A 192 7.92 11.34 3.45
CA THR A 192 8.34 12.65 2.91
C THR A 192 9.04 12.45 1.56
N PRO A 193 9.09 13.45 0.67
CA PRO A 193 9.83 13.35 -0.59
C PRO A 193 11.30 12.94 -0.41
N SER A 194 11.95 13.43 0.65
CA SER A 194 13.34 13.11 0.95
C SER A 194 13.54 11.67 1.47
N GLN A 195 12.64 11.19 2.33
CA GLN A 195 12.69 9.81 2.84
C GLN A 195 12.41 8.81 1.70
N TRP A 196 11.37 9.09 0.89
CA TRP A 196 11.06 8.29 -0.29
C TRP A 196 12.25 8.16 -1.23
N ALA A 197 12.87 9.29 -1.60
CA ALA A 197 14.05 9.29 -2.47
C ALA A 197 15.24 8.54 -1.86
N SER A 198 15.47 8.67 -0.53
CA SER A 198 16.53 7.95 0.18
C SER A 198 16.30 6.43 0.17
N ILE A 199 15.06 6.00 0.36
CA ILE A 199 14.70 4.58 0.45
C ILE A 199 14.66 3.93 -0.93
N THR A 200 14.03 4.59 -1.91
CA THR A 200 13.80 4.02 -3.25
C THR A 200 14.87 4.39 -4.27
N GLY A 201 15.77 5.31 -3.94
CA GLY A 201 16.80 5.82 -4.85
C GLY A 201 16.29 6.85 -5.86
N SER A 202 15.00 7.19 -5.85
CA SER A 202 14.42 8.20 -6.75
C SER A 202 13.15 8.82 -6.15
N PRO A 203 12.97 10.15 -6.23
CA PRO A 203 11.77 10.80 -5.74
C PRO A 203 10.51 10.45 -6.56
N THR A 204 10.69 9.99 -7.78
CA THR A 204 9.58 9.70 -8.72
C THR A 204 9.38 8.20 -8.97
N TRP A 205 10.16 7.33 -8.32
CA TRP A 205 9.95 5.89 -8.46
C TRP A 205 8.56 5.49 -7.94
N SER A 206 7.89 4.59 -8.67
CA SER A 206 6.58 4.03 -8.32
C SER A 206 6.55 2.53 -8.66
N PRO A 207 5.91 1.67 -7.85
CA PRO A 207 5.88 0.22 -8.07
C PRO A 207 5.35 -0.21 -9.43
N SER A 208 4.34 0.48 -9.96
CA SER A 208 3.71 0.15 -11.25
C SER A 208 4.22 0.98 -12.43
N GLY A 209 5.21 1.82 -12.21
CA GLY A 209 5.87 2.61 -13.27
C GLY A 209 5.04 3.72 -13.91
N SER A 210 3.72 3.68 -13.83
CA SER A 210 2.82 4.67 -14.46
C SER A 210 1.51 4.92 -13.72
N ALA A 211 1.20 4.17 -12.66
CA ALA A 211 0.01 4.42 -11.85
C ALA A 211 0.28 5.53 -10.83
N GLU A 212 -0.63 6.48 -10.74
CA GLU A 212 -0.60 7.49 -9.68
C GLU A 212 -1.17 6.86 -8.40
N PHE A 213 -0.32 6.71 -7.39
CA PHE A 213 -0.75 6.28 -6.06
C PHE A 213 -1.15 7.49 -5.24
N PRO A 214 -2.18 7.36 -4.37
CA PRO A 214 -2.48 8.36 -3.35
C PRO A 214 -1.25 8.64 -2.48
N ILE A 215 -0.99 9.92 -2.20
CA ILE A 215 0.16 10.35 -1.39
C ILE A 215 -0.34 11.00 -0.11
N TRP A 216 0.19 10.52 1.01
CA TRP A 216 0.05 11.13 2.33
C TRP A 216 1.42 11.66 2.74
N GLN A 217 1.61 12.96 2.55
CA GLN A 217 2.91 13.60 2.76
C GLN A 217 3.05 14.08 4.20
N ALA A 218 4.09 13.58 4.88
CA ALA A 218 4.47 14.04 6.21
C ALA A 218 5.32 15.32 6.18
N GLY A 219 5.50 15.93 7.36
CA GLY A 219 6.50 16.93 7.62
C GLY A 219 6.04 18.39 7.48
N ALA A 220 4.74 18.66 7.39
CA ALA A 220 4.26 20.04 7.48
C ALA A 220 4.43 20.57 8.91
N LEU A 221 4.78 21.87 9.03
CA LEU A 221 5.05 22.52 10.30
C LEU A 221 3.77 23.02 11.00
N SER A 222 2.65 23.10 10.27
CA SER A 222 1.38 23.61 10.76
C SER A 222 0.26 23.33 9.74
N LYS A 223 -0.99 23.53 10.14
CA LYS A 223 -2.14 23.47 9.22
C LYS A 223 -2.00 24.42 8.02
N SER A 224 -1.50 25.64 8.22
CA SER A 224 -1.30 26.60 7.12
C SER A 224 -0.20 26.13 6.15
N ASN A 225 0.85 25.50 6.67
CA ASN A 225 1.90 24.92 5.85
C ASN A 225 1.38 23.66 5.10
N ALA A 226 0.57 22.82 5.75
CA ALA A 226 -0.07 21.68 5.08
C ALA A 226 -0.93 22.14 3.89
N LYS A 227 -1.76 23.17 4.08
CA LYS A 227 -2.53 23.78 3.00
C LYS A 227 -1.66 24.33 1.86
N ALA A 228 -0.52 24.95 2.19
CA ALA A 228 0.42 25.45 1.17
C ALA A 228 1.07 24.31 0.38
N ILE A 229 1.39 23.20 1.04
CA ILE A 229 1.90 21.97 0.37
C ILE A 229 0.85 21.41 -0.59
N CYS A 230 -0.41 21.28 -0.18
CA CYS A 230 -1.50 20.85 -1.05
C CYS A 230 -1.65 21.72 -2.31
N ALA A 231 -1.41 23.01 -2.21
CA ALA A 231 -1.52 23.94 -3.33
C ALA A 231 -0.28 23.96 -4.24
N SER A 232 0.80 23.24 -3.87
CA SER A 232 2.06 23.25 -4.60
C SER A 232 2.05 22.23 -5.73
N ALA A 233 2.29 22.66 -6.96
CA ALA A 233 2.44 21.77 -8.11
C ALA A 233 3.70 20.89 -8.08
N THR A 234 4.62 21.13 -7.14
CA THR A 234 5.88 20.38 -6.97
C THR A 234 5.90 19.52 -5.69
N ALA A 235 4.80 19.50 -4.95
CA ALA A 235 4.68 18.65 -3.78
C ALA A 235 4.38 17.19 -4.20
N GLY A 236 4.72 16.26 -3.29
CA GLY A 236 4.51 14.84 -3.49
C GLY A 236 5.78 14.06 -3.82
N PHE A 237 5.60 12.78 -4.06
CA PHE A 237 6.65 11.80 -4.40
C PHE A 237 5.98 10.62 -5.14
N ALA A 238 6.75 9.61 -5.52
CA ALA A 238 6.25 8.44 -6.25
C ALA A 238 5.46 8.79 -7.54
N GLY A 239 5.65 9.98 -8.09
CA GLY A 239 4.93 10.46 -9.27
C GLY A 239 3.54 11.05 -8.99
N GLY A 240 3.05 11.02 -7.74
CA GLY A 240 1.74 11.53 -7.33
C GLY A 240 1.79 12.88 -6.61
N SER A 241 0.62 13.53 -6.51
CA SER A 241 0.40 14.73 -5.70
C SER A 241 -0.21 14.34 -4.35
N PRO A 242 0.01 15.13 -3.27
CA PRO A 242 -0.56 14.81 -1.97
C PRO A 242 -2.09 14.86 -1.97
N GLU A 243 -2.71 13.80 -1.47
CA GLU A 243 -4.12 13.78 -1.07
C GLU A 243 -4.28 14.19 0.40
N LEU A 244 -3.28 13.86 1.21
CA LEU A 244 -3.20 14.23 2.61
C LEU A 244 -1.84 14.83 2.93
N VAL A 245 -1.84 15.81 3.85
CA VAL A 245 -0.60 16.39 4.39
C VAL A 245 -0.67 16.39 5.91
N GLN A 246 0.28 15.66 6.54
CA GLN A 246 0.36 15.55 8.00
C GLN A 246 1.17 16.69 8.62
N TYR A 247 0.67 17.18 9.76
CA TYR A 247 1.37 18.10 10.65
C TYR A 247 1.10 17.74 12.12
N VAL A 248 2.06 17.99 12.99
CA VAL A 248 1.92 17.72 14.43
C VAL A 248 1.46 18.95 15.18
N SER A 249 0.47 18.78 16.06
CA SER A 249 0.01 19.84 16.97
C SER A 249 -0.56 19.23 18.26
N ASN A 250 -0.27 19.83 19.41
CA ASN A 250 -0.78 19.38 20.71
C ASN A 250 -0.55 17.87 20.99
N ASN A 251 0.59 17.34 20.57
CA ASN A 251 0.98 15.93 20.69
C ASN A 251 0.08 14.94 19.91
N PHE A 252 -0.65 15.42 18.91
CA PHE A 252 -1.37 14.59 17.95
C PHE A 252 -0.92 14.86 16.53
N ASP A 253 -1.00 13.85 15.71
CA ASP A 253 -0.80 13.90 14.28
C ASP A 253 -2.13 14.30 13.61
N TYR A 254 -2.11 15.40 12.88
CA TYR A 254 -3.25 15.93 12.14
C TYR A 254 -3.02 15.81 10.64
N ASP A 255 -4.06 15.43 9.92
CA ASP A 255 -4.05 15.24 8.48
C ASP A 255 -4.96 16.22 7.79
N TYR A 256 -4.38 17.09 6.98
CA TYR A 256 -5.13 18.04 6.16
C TYR A 256 -5.41 17.40 4.80
N ALA A 257 -6.69 17.32 4.41
CA ALA A 257 -7.12 16.81 3.12
C ALA A 257 -6.93 17.86 2.02
N CYS A 258 -6.20 17.49 0.97
CA CYS A 258 -5.94 18.32 -0.21
C CYS A 258 -7.11 18.27 -1.20
N SER A 259 -7.72 17.12 -1.37
CA SER A 259 -8.80 16.81 -2.32
C SER A 259 -9.83 15.91 -1.65
#